data_7f4897a31ed0ac4a781440d09423485c
#
_entry.id   7f4897a31ed0ac4a781440d09423485c
#
_cell.length_a   1.000
_cell.length_b   1.000
_cell.length_c   1.000
_cell.angle_alpha   90.00
_cell.angle_beta   90.00
_cell.angle_gamma   90.00
#
_symmetry.space_group_name_H-M   'P 1'
#
loop_
_entity.id
_entity.type
_entity.pdbx_description
1 polymer ?
#
loop_
_entity_poly.entity_id
_entity_poly.type
_entity_poly.pdbx_seq_one_letter_code
_entity_poly.pdbx_strand_id
1 'polypeptide(L)'
;LFKAEQDSTGTWTVENLKYPMNSQGDDFAMTFDGLHNRGFFSTNRGDARGWDHIMSFECPEVLLTVKGWVYEKDGYELPEGLVYMVGNDGTNLKLSVKGDGSFTQEIQPNVDYVFLGTCKGFLNHKEQLRVDTSSVSKEYVLQFELASITAPVLVDNVFYAFDSAELTDSSTLALDSLVTLMEDNPNITIELSSHCDYRGRDEYNIRLSQRRAESVVKYLIAHGVATDRLTPIGYGETRPKVIRKRLTERYPFLHENDTLTEAFIKKLPEEQQEICNALNRRTEFRVLRTTYGLFDIPDTPKNNTEAKEQDSATPQE
;
A
#
# COMPACT_ATOMS: atom_id res chain seq x y z
N LEU A 1 25.66 32.63 -23.02
CA LEU A 1 24.69 31.71 -23.63
C LEU A 1 23.36 31.78 -22.88
N PHE A 2 22.27 31.85 -23.63
CA PHE A 2 20.91 31.93 -23.10
C PHE A 2 20.01 30.93 -23.85
N LYS A 3 19.08 30.33 -23.16
CA LYS A 3 17.99 29.55 -23.73
C LYS A 3 16.75 30.45 -23.87
N ALA A 4 16.12 30.46 -25.04
CA ALA A 4 14.85 31.14 -25.25
C ALA A 4 13.79 30.14 -25.70
N GLU A 5 12.67 30.14 -25.03
CA GLU A 5 11.51 29.28 -25.33
C GLU A 5 10.27 30.16 -25.53
N GLN A 6 9.46 29.80 -26.53
CA GLN A 6 8.19 30.46 -26.79
C GLN A 6 7.05 29.56 -26.31
N ASP A 7 6.18 30.12 -25.48
CA ASP A 7 5.00 29.40 -25.02
C ASP A 7 3.89 29.34 -26.11
N SER A 8 2.81 28.63 -25.81
CA SER A 8 1.66 28.50 -26.72
C SER A 8 0.93 29.82 -27.00
N THR A 9 1.18 30.87 -26.21
CA THR A 9 0.63 32.23 -26.39
C THR A 9 1.52 33.12 -27.24
N GLY A 10 2.71 32.66 -27.61
CA GLY A 10 3.71 33.41 -28.35
C GLY A 10 4.65 34.25 -27.45
N THR A 11 4.57 34.12 -26.13
CA THR A 11 5.42 34.85 -25.19
C THR A 11 6.79 34.13 -25.05
N TRP A 12 7.88 34.90 -25.14
CA TRP A 12 9.23 34.38 -24.99
C TRP A 12 9.69 34.43 -23.55
N THR A 13 10.18 33.29 -23.04
CA THR A 13 10.93 33.18 -21.80
C THR A 13 12.41 33.02 -22.11
N VAL A 14 13.26 33.80 -21.46
CA VAL A 14 14.72 33.78 -21.68
C VAL A 14 15.40 33.43 -20.37
N GLU A 15 16.21 32.37 -20.39
CA GLU A 15 16.96 31.86 -19.24
C GLU A 15 18.47 31.91 -19.52
N ASN A 16 19.27 32.42 -18.57
CA ASN A 16 20.69 32.30 -18.58
C ASN A 16 21.12 30.88 -18.24
N LEU A 17 21.94 30.24 -19.10
CA LEU A 17 22.38 28.86 -18.89
C LEU A 17 23.30 28.66 -17.68
N LYS A 18 23.81 29.75 -17.08
CA LYS A 18 24.67 29.74 -15.89
C LYS A 18 25.95 28.87 -16.07
N TYR A 19 26.70 28.73 -14.99
CA TYR A 19 27.81 27.77 -14.94
C TYR A 19 27.27 26.32 -14.95
N PRO A 20 27.89 25.39 -15.70
CA PRO A 20 29.20 25.51 -16.40
C PRO A 20 29.15 26.06 -17.83
N MET A 21 27.94 26.31 -18.40
CA MET A 21 27.84 26.78 -19.80
C MET A 21 28.34 28.20 -19.97
N ASN A 22 27.97 29.09 -19.06
CA ASN A 22 28.53 30.46 -18.99
C ASN A 22 29.62 30.56 -17.92
N SER A 23 30.67 31.32 -18.20
CA SER A 23 31.80 31.57 -17.33
C SER A 23 32.02 33.09 -17.12
N GLN A 24 33.14 33.46 -16.55
CA GLN A 24 33.60 34.86 -16.49
C GLN A 24 34.24 35.33 -17.80
N GLY A 25 34.54 34.40 -18.72
CA GLY A 25 35.04 34.69 -20.06
C GLY A 25 33.91 34.88 -21.06
N ASP A 26 34.28 35.04 -22.33
CA ASP A 26 33.34 35.10 -23.44
C ASP A 26 32.94 33.67 -23.84
N ASP A 27 31.65 33.36 -23.79
CA ASP A 27 31.08 32.07 -24.13
C ASP A 27 30.04 32.25 -25.25
N PHE A 28 30.23 31.58 -26.41
CA PHE A 28 29.42 31.82 -27.61
C PHE A 28 29.45 30.62 -28.58
N ALA A 29 28.70 30.75 -29.69
CA ALA A 29 28.68 29.81 -30.82
C ALA A 29 28.40 28.35 -30.43
N MET A 30 27.35 28.15 -29.60
CA MET A 30 26.93 26.81 -29.21
C MET A 30 26.31 26.06 -30.40
N THR A 31 26.76 24.82 -30.58
CA THR A 31 26.23 23.89 -31.58
C THR A 31 25.83 22.58 -30.89
N PHE A 32 24.87 21.86 -31.45
CA PHE A 32 24.37 20.62 -30.90
C PHE A 32 24.62 19.43 -31.84
N ASP A 33 24.89 18.27 -31.25
CA ASP A 33 24.98 17.00 -31.94
C ASP A 33 23.74 16.18 -31.57
N GLY A 34 22.80 16.10 -32.49
CA GLY A 34 21.55 15.30 -32.31
C GLY A 34 20.52 15.94 -31.36
N LEU A 35 20.23 15.29 -30.25
CA LEU A 35 19.10 15.59 -29.35
C LEU A 35 19.31 16.80 -28.39
N HIS A 36 20.24 17.69 -28.68
CA HIS A 36 20.50 18.88 -27.85
C HIS A 36 21.11 18.63 -26.45
N ASN A 37 21.49 17.38 -26.15
CA ASN A 37 22.07 17.01 -24.85
C ASN A 37 23.60 16.98 -24.87
N ARG A 38 24.24 17.12 -26.03
CA ARG A 38 25.70 17.27 -26.18
C ARG A 38 26.02 18.16 -27.38
N GLY A 39 27.24 18.70 -27.38
CA GLY A 39 27.68 19.56 -28.45
C GLY A 39 28.98 20.28 -28.14
N PHE A 40 29.18 21.40 -28.80
CA PHE A 40 30.36 22.21 -28.67
C PHE A 40 30.00 23.68 -28.52
N PHE A 41 30.83 24.43 -27.83
CA PHE A 41 30.75 25.89 -27.76
C PHE A 41 32.14 26.50 -27.70
N SER A 42 32.26 27.78 -28.11
CA SER A 42 33.49 28.52 -28.06
C SER A 42 33.58 29.30 -26.75
N THR A 43 34.79 29.31 -26.16
CA THR A 43 35.03 30.04 -24.91
C THR A 43 36.50 30.40 -24.78
N ASN A 44 36.83 31.56 -24.17
CA ASN A 44 38.19 31.93 -23.79
C ASN A 44 38.48 31.70 -22.31
N ARG A 45 37.60 30.96 -21.60
CA ARG A 45 37.76 30.64 -20.18
C ARG A 45 39.10 29.93 -19.91
N GLY A 46 39.86 30.45 -18.94
CA GLY A 46 41.10 29.85 -18.50
C GLY A 46 42.30 30.13 -19.40
N ASP A 47 42.18 30.85 -20.53
CA ASP A 47 43.32 31.28 -21.35
C ASP A 47 43.73 32.71 -21.01
N ALA A 48 44.92 32.85 -20.43
CA ALA A 48 45.47 34.15 -20.02
C ALA A 48 45.73 35.09 -21.20
N ARG A 49 45.76 34.59 -22.43
CA ARG A 49 45.98 35.39 -23.67
C ARG A 49 44.65 35.82 -24.30
N GLY A 50 43.52 35.33 -23.78
CA GLY A 50 42.17 35.61 -24.29
C GLY A 50 41.82 34.90 -25.61
N TRP A 51 42.51 33.80 -25.94
CA TRP A 51 42.22 33.05 -27.16
C TRP A 51 41.02 32.13 -26.95
N ASP A 52 40.17 32.01 -27.96
CA ASP A 52 39.03 31.14 -27.97
C ASP A 52 39.39 29.68 -28.21
N HIS A 53 38.78 28.81 -27.46
CA HIS A 53 38.89 27.37 -27.54
C HIS A 53 37.52 26.75 -27.79
N ILE A 54 37.48 25.64 -28.50
CA ILE A 54 36.24 24.85 -28.65
C ILE A 54 36.20 23.82 -27.52
N MET A 55 35.15 23.91 -26.70
CA MET A 55 34.87 22.94 -25.63
C MET A 55 33.67 22.11 -25.99
N SER A 56 33.70 20.84 -25.64
CA SER A 56 32.51 19.95 -25.68
C SER A 56 31.74 20.07 -24.40
N PHE A 57 30.44 19.89 -24.50
CA PHE A 57 29.57 19.70 -23.37
C PHE A 57 28.72 18.43 -23.56
N GLU A 58 28.37 17.81 -22.47
CA GLU A 58 27.40 16.73 -22.40
C GLU A 58 26.47 17.01 -21.20
N CYS A 59 25.18 17.04 -21.48
CA CYS A 59 24.13 17.14 -20.49
C CYS A 59 23.43 15.76 -20.45
N PRO A 60 23.76 14.90 -19.50
CA PRO A 60 23.17 13.57 -19.45
C PRO A 60 21.67 13.70 -19.28
N GLU A 61 20.92 12.91 -20.04
CA GLU A 61 19.47 12.82 -19.87
C GLU A 61 19.18 12.24 -18.49
N VAL A 62 18.43 12.97 -17.67
CA VAL A 62 18.02 12.50 -16.35
C VAL A 62 16.78 11.66 -16.53
N LEU A 63 16.93 10.35 -16.37
CA LEU A 63 15.84 9.40 -16.45
C LEU A 63 15.35 9.07 -15.04
N LEU A 64 14.11 9.44 -14.74
CA LEU A 64 13.43 9.05 -13.51
C LEU A 64 12.44 7.93 -13.83
N THR A 65 12.56 6.82 -13.14
CA THR A 65 11.72 5.65 -13.36
C THR A 65 11.16 5.14 -12.03
N VAL A 66 9.95 4.59 -12.10
CA VAL A 66 9.40 3.76 -11.04
C VAL A 66 9.38 2.31 -11.51
N LYS A 67 9.85 1.42 -10.66
CA LYS A 67 9.78 -0.02 -10.82
C LYS A 67 8.99 -0.61 -9.67
N GLY A 68 8.07 -1.51 -9.93
CA GLY A 68 7.28 -2.10 -8.87
C GLY A 68 6.86 -3.53 -9.17
N TRP A 69 6.31 -4.18 -8.14
CA TRP A 69 5.77 -5.53 -8.21
C TRP A 69 4.40 -5.60 -7.55
N VAL A 70 3.51 -6.36 -8.17
CA VAL A 70 2.19 -6.72 -7.63
C VAL A 70 2.21 -8.22 -7.30
N TYR A 71 1.99 -8.56 -6.04
CA TYR A 71 2.04 -9.93 -5.55
C TYR A 71 1.05 -10.15 -4.40
N GLU A 72 0.68 -11.41 -4.19
CA GLU A 72 -0.17 -11.79 -3.07
C GLU A 72 0.61 -11.75 -1.75
N LYS A 73 -0.03 -11.38 -0.67
CA LYS A 73 0.56 -11.35 0.67
C LYS A 73 1.23 -12.67 1.10
N ASP A 74 0.74 -13.81 0.63
CA ASP A 74 1.34 -15.13 0.87
C ASP A 74 2.54 -15.46 -0.05
N GLY A 75 2.98 -14.52 -0.90
CA GLY A 75 4.19 -14.61 -1.73
C GLY A 75 3.95 -15.19 -3.14
N TYR A 76 2.71 -15.30 -3.60
CA TYR A 76 2.41 -15.73 -4.96
C TYR A 76 2.43 -14.53 -5.91
N GLU A 77 2.97 -14.72 -7.11
CA GLU A 77 2.96 -13.74 -8.18
C GLU A 77 1.54 -13.54 -8.73
N LEU A 78 1.22 -12.29 -9.10
CA LEU A 78 -0.09 -11.92 -9.66
C LEU A 78 0.08 -11.36 -11.08
N PRO A 79 0.23 -12.22 -12.10
CA PRO A 79 0.49 -11.81 -13.48
C PRO A 79 -0.71 -11.07 -14.12
N GLU A 80 -1.90 -11.18 -13.55
CA GLU A 80 -3.10 -10.43 -13.99
C GLU A 80 -3.27 -9.10 -13.24
N GLY A 81 -2.29 -8.72 -12.41
CA GLY A 81 -2.29 -7.46 -11.68
C GLY A 81 -2.29 -6.25 -12.62
N LEU A 82 -2.89 -5.18 -12.15
CA LEU A 82 -2.93 -3.88 -12.83
C LEU A 82 -2.50 -2.79 -11.84
N VAL A 83 -1.81 -1.79 -12.34
CA VAL A 83 -1.46 -0.61 -11.56
C VAL A 83 -2.01 0.63 -12.26
N TYR A 84 -2.89 1.36 -11.60
CA TYR A 84 -3.33 2.68 -12.04
C TYR A 84 -2.40 3.73 -11.46
N MET A 85 -1.87 4.60 -12.31
CA MET A 85 -0.97 5.68 -11.95
C MET A 85 -1.62 7.02 -12.29
N VAL A 86 -1.75 7.88 -11.31
CA VAL A 86 -2.31 9.24 -11.47
C VAL A 86 -1.33 10.25 -10.92
N GLY A 87 -0.99 11.27 -11.70
CA GLY A 87 -0.13 12.39 -11.32
C GLY A 87 -0.90 13.69 -11.14
N ASN A 88 -0.40 14.59 -10.29
CA ASN A 88 -0.95 15.94 -10.14
C ASN A 88 -0.70 16.82 -11.37
N ASP A 89 0.09 16.37 -12.32
CA ASP A 89 0.32 16.96 -13.65
C ASP A 89 -0.75 16.59 -14.70
N GLY A 90 -1.72 15.74 -14.31
CA GLY A 90 -2.75 15.20 -15.20
C GLY A 90 -2.40 13.83 -15.80
N THR A 91 -1.26 13.24 -15.45
CA THR A 91 -0.92 11.87 -15.82
C THR A 91 -2.01 10.91 -15.33
N ASN A 92 -2.48 10.04 -16.23
CA ASN A 92 -3.46 8.99 -15.89
C ASN A 92 -3.18 7.76 -16.76
N LEU A 93 -2.51 6.78 -16.20
CA LEU A 93 -2.05 5.57 -16.91
C LEU A 93 -2.59 4.31 -16.24
N LYS A 94 -2.84 3.31 -17.07
CA LYS A 94 -3.14 1.95 -16.65
C LYS A 94 -2.00 1.05 -17.09
N LEU A 95 -1.24 0.52 -16.14
CA LEU A 95 -0.08 -0.32 -16.36
C LEU A 95 -0.45 -1.78 -16.12
N SER A 96 -0.16 -2.63 -17.09
CA SER A 96 -0.24 -4.09 -16.91
C SER A 96 1.09 -4.60 -16.40
N VAL A 97 1.07 -5.50 -15.42
CA VAL A 97 2.29 -6.14 -14.93
C VAL A 97 2.73 -7.26 -15.87
N LYS A 98 4.01 -7.62 -15.79
CA LYS A 98 4.59 -8.78 -16.48
C LYS A 98 4.21 -10.08 -15.77
N GLY A 99 4.61 -11.23 -16.34
CA GLY A 99 4.35 -12.55 -15.77
C GLY A 99 4.90 -12.77 -14.36
N ASP A 100 5.95 -12.04 -13.97
CA ASP A 100 6.55 -12.00 -12.64
C ASP A 100 5.93 -10.94 -11.70
N GLY A 101 4.80 -10.35 -12.11
CA GLY A 101 4.13 -9.27 -11.37
C GLY A 101 4.82 -7.91 -11.46
N SER A 102 5.94 -7.77 -12.19
CA SER A 102 6.70 -6.53 -12.27
C SER A 102 6.15 -5.54 -13.29
N PHE A 103 6.37 -4.25 -13.05
CA PHE A 103 6.17 -3.16 -14.02
C PHE A 103 7.30 -2.13 -13.89
N THR A 104 7.46 -1.34 -14.95
CA THR A 104 8.38 -0.20 -14.97
C THR A 104 7.74 0.92 -15.77
N GLN A 105 7.83 2.15 -15.27
CA GLN A 105 7.28 3.34 -15.90
C GLN A 105 8.21 4.53 -15.71
N GLU A 106 8.39 5.33 -16.76
CA GLU A 106 9.05 6.64 -16.65
C GLU A 106 8.13 7.63 -15.95
N ILE A 107 8.72 8.50 -15.12
CA ILE A 107 8.02 9.50 -14.33
C ILE A 107 8.71 10.86 -14.46
N GLN A 108 7.95 11.94 -14.21
CA GLN A 108 8.43 13.30 -14.33
C GLN A 108 8.89 13.86 -12.98
N PRO A 109 9.92 14.72 -12.97
CA PRO A 109 10.33 15.43 -11.75
C PRO A 109 9.25 16.41 -11.28
N ASN A 110 9.20 16.68 -9.98
CA ASN A 110 8.25 17.58 -9.32
C ASN A 110 6.79 17.20 -9.50
N VAL A 111 6.49 15.94 -9.73
CA VAL A 111 5.14 15.41 -9.80
C VAL A 111 4.89 14.48 -8.62
N ASP A 112 3.74 14.67 -7.96
CA ASP A 112 3.25 13.76 -6.93
C ASP A 112 2.35 12.72 -7.60
N TYR A 113 2.69 11.44 -7.46
CA TYR A 113 1.95 10.34 -8.03
C TYR A 113 1.23 9.51 -6.97
N VAL A 114 0.04 9.05 -7.34
CA VAL A 114 -0.72 8.02 -6.62
C VAL A 114 -0.79 6.79 -7.50
N PHE A 115 -0.41 5.65 -6.93
CA PHE A 115 -0.49 4.34 -7.57
C PHE A 115 -1.52 3.49 -6.86
N LEU A 116 -2.36 2.79 -7.61
CA LEU A 116 -3.34 1.84 -7.08
C LEU A 116 -3.09 0.47 -7.71
N GLY A 117 -2.53 -0.44 -6.94
CA GLY A 117 -2.36 -1.84 -7.31
C GLY A 117 -3.67 -2.60 -7.14
N THR A 118 -4.10 -3.33 -8.17
CA THR A 118 -5.35 -4.09 -8.17
C THR A 118 -5.18 -5.43 -8.84
N CYS A 119 -5.91 -6.44 -8.39
CA CYS A 119 -6.05 -7.72 -9.07
C CYS A 119 -7.43 -8.33 -8.74
N LYS A 120 -8.03 -9.03 -9.71
CA LYS A 120 -9.32 -9.67 -9.48
C LYS A 120 -9.24 -10.72 -8.37
N GLY A 121 -10.12 -10.63 -7.37
CA GLY A 121 -10.11 -11.51 -6.20
C GLY A 121 -9.21 -11.06 -5.05
N PHE A 122 -8.65 -9.85 -5.15
CA PHE A 122 -7.78 -9.25 -4.14
C PHE A 122 -8.29 -7.86 -3.75
N LEU A 123 -7.88 -7.41 -2.57
CA LEU A 123 -8.08 -6.04 -2.12
C LEU A 123 -7.08 -5.11 -2.81
N ASN A 124 -7.49 -3.86 -3.00
CA ASN A 124 -6.64 -2.84 -3.58
C ASN A 124 -5.59 -2.39 -2.55
N HIS A 125 -4.43 -1.97 -3.07
CA HIS A 125 -3.36 -1.35 -2.30
C HIS A 125 -2.92 -0.06 -2.98
N LYS A 126 -2.91 1.04 -2.23
CA LYS A 126 -2.55 2.37 -2.71
C LYS A 126 -1.18 2.77 -2.17
N GLU A 127 -0.33 3.28 -3.06
CA GLU A 127 0.97 3.86 -2.73
C GLU A 127 1.05 5.30 -3.25
N GLN A 128 1.79 6.14 -2.54
CA GLN A 128 2.04 7.51 -2.95
C GLN A 128 3.54 7.73 -3.14
N LEU A 129 3.90 8.38 -4.22
CA LEU A 129 5.28 8.71 -4.54
C LEU A 129 5.40 10.20 -4.84
N ARG A 130 6.19 10.90 -4.04
CA ARG A 130 6.60 12.26 -4.31
C ARG A 130 7.94 12.26 -5.03
N VAL A 131 7.98 12.86 -6.20
CA VAL A 131 9.18 12.93 -7.03
C VAL A 131 9.78 14.33 -6.94
N ASP A 132 10.92 14.42 -6.28
CA ASP A 132 11.66 15.68 -6.18
C ASP A 132 12.45 15.99 -7.46
N THR A 133 12.89 17.24 -7.61
CA THR A 133 13.86 17.62 -8.67
C THR A 133 15.15 16.83 -8.47
N SER A 134 15.59 16.11 -9.50
CA SER A 134 16.87 15.41 -9.50
C SER A 134 17.70 15.80 -10.71
N SER A 135 18.98 15.99 -10.51
CA SER A 135 19.97 16.15 -11.59
C SER A 135 20.64 14.83 -11.99
N VAL A 136 20.23 13.73 -11.37
CA VAL A 136 20.78 12.39 -11.60
C VAL A 136 19.61 11.43 -11.85
N SER A 137 19.82 10.49 -12.75
CA SER A 137 18.84 9.41 -12.97
C SER A 137 18.59 8.61 -11.70
N LYS A 138 17.33 8.30 -11.41
CA LYS A 138 16.91 7.63 -10.19
C LYS A 138 15.80 6.62 -10.48
N GLU A 139 15.92 5.44 -9.89
CA GLU A 139 14.87 4.43 -9.87
C GLU A 139 14.18 4.41 -8.49
N TYR A 140 12.87 4.56 -8.48
CA TYR A 140 12.02 4.40 -7.31
C TYR A 140 11.42 2.99 -7.32
N VAL A 141 11.31 2.38 -6.13
CA VAL A 141 10.82 1.01 -6.00
C VAL A 141 9.52 1.02 -5.20
N LEU A 142 8.46 0.41 -5.77
CA LEU A 142 7.16 0.25 -5.12
C LEU A 142 6.78 -1.23 -5.03
N GLN A 143 6.07 -1.60 -3.96
CA GLN A 143 5.62 -2.96 -3.73
C GLN A 143 4.14 -2.97 -3.38
N PHE A 144 3.34 -3.70 -4.17
CA PHE A 144 1.90 -3.83 -3.99
C PHE A 144 1.59 -5.24 -3.49
N GLU A 145 1.57 -5.39 -2.17
CA GLU A 145 1.21 -6.63 -1.49
C GLU A 145 -0.31 -6.70 -1.35
N LEU A 146 -0.97 -7.51 -2.17
CA LEU A 146 -2.42 -7.59 -2.21
C LEU A 146 -2.95 -8.70 -1.31
N ALA A 147 -3.95 -8.38 -0.51
CA ALA A 147 -4.63 -9.33 0.38
C ALA A 147 -5.78 -10.03 -0.35
N SER A 148 -5.87 -11.35 -0.22
CA SER A 148 -6.95 -12.15 -0.84
C SER A 148 -8.32 -11.81 -0.26
N ILE A 149 -9.36 -11.76 -1.11
CA ILE A 149 -10.76 -11.64 -0.69
C ILE A 149 -11.31 -12.98 -0.18
N THR A 150 -10.78 -14.10 -0.66
CA THR A 150 -11.36 -15.43 -0.42
C THR A 150 -10.73 -16.21 0.73
N ALA A 151 -9.47 -15.92 1.07
CA ALA A 151 -8.72 -16.59 2.11
C ALA A 151 -8.51 -15.69 3.34
N PRO A 152 -8.38 -16.25 4.56
CA PRO A 152 -7.94 -15.48 5.72
C PRO A 152 -6.53 -14.94 5.52
N VAL A 153 -6.33 -13.67 5.87
CA VAL A 153 -5.07 -12.95 5.71
C VAL A 153 -4.47 -12.68 7.09
N LEU A 154 -3.22 -13.05 7.28
CA LEU A 154 -2.50 -12.81 8.52
C LEU A 154 -2.29 -11.31 8.74
N VAL A 155 -2.58 -10.84 9.95
CA VAL A 155 -2.14 -9.52 10.42
C VAL A 155 -0.82 -9.73 11.16
N ASP A 156 0.28 -9.47 10.47
CA ASP A 156 1.62 -9.66 11.02
C ASP A 156 1.87 -8.74 12.21
N ASN A 157 2.73 -9.17 13.14
CA ASN A 157 3.22 -8.36 14.26
C ASN A 157 2.15 -7.83 15.23
N VAL A 158 1.01 -8.51 15.37
CA VAL A 158 0.05 -8.23 16.43
C VAL A 158 0.41 -9.04 17.67
N PHE A 159 0.87 -8.37 18.71
CA PHE A 159 1.30 -8.97 19.97
C PHE A 159 0.40 -8.51 21.11
N TYR A 160 0.24 -9.40 22.09
CA TYR A 160 -0.51 -9.14 23.31
C TYR A 160 0.39 -9.31 24.52
N ALA A 161 0.09 -8.61 25.60
CA ALA A 161 0.74 -8.87 26.88
C ALA A 161 0.50 -10.33 27.32
N PHE A 162 1.41 -10.87 28.14
CA PHE A 162 1.32 -12.27 28.58
C PHE A 162 -0.03 -12.53 29.25
N ASP A 163 -0.68 -13.60 28.82
CA ASP A 163 -2.02 -14.03 29.29
C ASP A 163 -3.09 -12.93 29.26
N SER A 164 -2.98 -11.99 28.34
CA SER A 164 -3.81 -10.80 28.21
C SER A 164 -4.37 -10.67 26.79
N ALA A 165 -5.37 -9.79 26.68
CA ALA A 165 -5.88 -9.26 25.42
C ALA A 165 -5.44 -7.80 25.19
N GLU A 166 -4.59 -7.27 26.04
CA GLU A 166 -4.02 -5.94 25.90
C GLU A 166 -2.98 -5.92 24.79
N LEU A 167 -3.15 -5.03 23.81
CA LEU A 167 -2.24 -4.84 22.70
C LEU A 167 -0.95 -4.18 23.19
N THR A 168 0.18 -4.63 22.67
CA THR A 168 1.48 -3.99 22.93
C THR A 168 1.68 -2.80 21.98
N ASP A 169 2.53 -1.85 22.38
CA ASP A 169 2.87 -0.69 21.54
C ASP A 169 3.47 -1.11 20.17
N SER A 170 4.16 -2.26 20.12
CA SER A 170 4.71 -2.79 18.88
C SER A 170 3.63 -3.26 17.87
N SER A 171 2.39 -3.46 18.33
CA SER A 171 1.27 -3.85 17.46
C SER A 171 0.67 -2.66 16.70
N THR A 172 0.94 -1.41 17.11
CA THR A 172 0.31 -0.22 16.51
C THR A 172 0.58 -0.09 15.02
N LEU A 173 1.83 -0.27 14.59
CA LEU A 173 2.19 -0.19 13.16
C LEU A 173 1.45 -1.21 12.29
N ALA A 174 1.27 -2.43 12.78
CA ALA A 174 0.53 -3.47 12.06
C ALA A 174 -0.97 -3.12 11.97
N LEU A 175 -1.52 -2.56 13.04
CA LEU A 175 -2.93 -2.16 13.10
C LEU A 175 -3.19 -0.90 12.29
N ASP A 176 -2.26 0.05 12.22
CA ASP A 176 -2.32 1.22 11.33
C ASP A 176 -2.33 0.80 9.87
N SER A 177 -1.52 -0.21 9.51
CA SER A 177 -1.57 -0.80 8.16
C SER A 177 -2.93 -1.42 7.83
N LEU A 178 -3.58 -2.03 8.82
CA LEU A 178 -4.94 -2.57 8.65
C LEU A 178 -5.99 -1.45 8.56
N VAL A 179 -5.84 -0.34 9.29
CA VAL A 179 -6.67 0.86 9.13
C VAL A 179 -6.56 1.38 7.71
N THR A 180 -5.33 1.58 7.19
CA THR A 180 -5.08 2.02 5.81
C THR A 180 -5.72 1.08 4.78
N LEU A 181 -5.59 -0.24 4.97
CA LEU A 181 -6.24 -1.23 4.09
C LEU A 181 -7.76 -1.08 4.09
N MET A 182 -8.38 -0.81 5.24
CA MET A 182 -9.82 -0.58 5.34
C MET A 182 -10.25 0.75 4.69
N GLU A 183 -9.40 1.77 4.72
CA GLU A 183 -9.62 3.06 4.04
C GLU A 183 -9.48 2.93 2.51
N ASP A 184 -8.48 2.20 2.04
CA ASP A 184 -8.28 1.94 0.61
C ASP A 184 -9.37 1.05 0.01
N ASN A 185 -10.10 0.30 0.86
CA ASN A 185 -11.20 -0.60 0.47
C ASN A 185 -12.49 -0.27 1.24
N PRO A 186 -13.15 0.88 0.97
CA PRO A 186 -14.29 1.34 1.76
C PRO A 186 -15.52 0.42 1.71
N ASN A 187 -15.63 -0.40 0.67
CA ASN A 187 -16.81 -1.24 0.42
C ASN A 187 -16.73 -2.65 1.03
N ILE A 188 -15.73 -2.94 1.87
CA ILE A 188 -15.60 -4.26 2.50
C ILE A 188 -16.08 -4.26 3.95
N THR A 189 -16.57 -5.41 4.40
CA THR A 189 -16.67 -5.78 5.82
C THR A 189 -15.76 -6.96 6.09
N ILE A 190 -15.15 -7.00 7.26
CA ILE A 190 -14.21 -8.05 7.62
C ILE A 190 -14.58 -8.74 8.93
N GLU A 191 -14.26 -10.04 9.00
CA GLU A 191 -14.13 -10.78 10.24
C GLU A 191 -12.70 -10.63 10.74
N LEU A 192 -12.54 -10.22 11.98
CA LEU A 192 -11.24 -10.22 12.66
C LEU A 192 -11.21 -11.41 13.60
N SER A 193 -10.34 -12.35 13.33
CA SER A 193 -10.21 -13.59 14.06
C SER A 193 -8.89 -13.67 14.82
N SER A 194 -8.96 -14.12 16.08
CA SER A 194 -7.77 -14.44 16.87
C SER A 194 -7.76 -15.91 17.24
N HIS A 195 -6.53 -16.44 17.32
CA HIS A 195 -6.25 -17.86 17.54
C HIS A 195 -5.25 -18.05 18.68
N CYS A 196 -5.36 -19.18 19.35
CA CYS A 196 -4.41 -19.66 20.37
C CYS A 196 -3.68 -20.89 19.84
N ASP A 197 -2.58 -21.27 20.50
CA ASP A 197 -1.99 -22.60 20.36
C ASP A 197 -2.84 -23.63 21.17
N TYR A 198 -2.52 -24.92 21.03
CA TYR A 198 -3.27 -26.01 21.65
C TYR A 198 -3.04 -26.13 23.17
N ARG A 199 -2.17 -25.31 23.78
CA ARG A 199 -1.89 -25.37 25.21
C ARG A 199 -2.95 -24.64 26.02
N GLY A 200 -3.44 -25.28 27.05
CA GLY A 200 -4.46 -24.74 27.93
C GLY A 200 -5.79 -25.48 27.86
N ARG A 201 -6.85 -24.85 28.31
CA ARG A 201 -8.23 -25.38 28.24
C ARG A 201 -8.95 -24.73 27.07
N ASP A 202 -9.64 -25.50 26.23
CA ASP A 202 -10.35 -25.03 25.05
C ASP A 202 -11.26 -23.85 25.34
N GLU A 203 -12.08 -23.94 26.38
CA GLU A 203 -12.98 -22.83 26.77
C GLU A 203 -12.23 -21.54 27.16
N TYR A 204 -11.06 -21.69 27.78
CA TYR A 204 -10.22 -20.55 28.13
C TYR A 204 -9.61 -19.93 26.86
N ASN A 205 -9.08 -20.75 25.96
CA ASN A 205 -8.49 -20.32 24.69
C ASN A 205 -9.53 -19.60 23.80
N ILE A 206 -10.76 -20.08 23.77
CA ILE A 206 -11.87 -19.40 23.04
C ILE A 206 -12.16 -18.04 23.66
N ARG A 207 -12.30 -17.93 24.99
CA ARG A 207 -12.55 -16.64 25.64
C ARG A 207 -11.39 -15.67 25.49
N LEU A 208 -10.14 -16.15 25.59
CA LEU A 208 -8.95 -15.30 25.44
C LEU A 208 -8.84 -14.78 24.00
N SER A 209 -9.01 -15.65 23.01
CA SER A 209 -8.98 -15.25 21.61
C SER A 209 -10.10 -14.28 21.25
N GLN A 210 -11.32 -14.49 21.81
CA GLN A 210 -12.44 -13.55 21.61
C GLN A 210 -12.08 -12.15 22.11
N ARG A 211 -11.59 -12.02 23.34
CA ARG A 211 -11.15 -10.72 23.91
C ARG A 211 -10.03 -10.08 23.07
N ARG A 212 -9.12 -10.88 22.53
CA ARG A 212 -8.04 -10.39 21.65
C ARG A 212 -8.58 -9.82 20.34
N ALA A 213 -9.50 -10.52 19.69
CA ALA A 213 -10.17 -10.01 18.49
C ALA A 213 -10.94 -8.70 18.78
N GLU A 214 -11.65 -8.63 19.91
CA GLU A 214 -12.35 -7.42 20.36
C GLU A 214 -11.39 -6.24 20.63
N SER A 215 -10.19 -6.49 21.14
CA SER A 215 -9.19 -5.44 21.36
C SER A 215 -8.70 -4.85 20.04
N VAL A 216 -8.48 -5.68 19.01
CA VAL A 216 -8.16 -5.22 17.65
C VAL A 216 -9.30 -4.40 17.07
N VAL A 217 -10.55 -4.88 17.16
CA VAL A 217 -11.73 -4.13 16.69
C VAL A 217 -11.85 -2.78 17.38
N LYS A 218 -11.65 -2.72 18.70
CA LYS A 218 -11.65 -1.44 19.44
C LYS A 218 -10.59 -0.47 18.93
N TYR A 219 -9.40 -0.98 18.60
CA TYR A 219 -8.35 -0.16 18.01
C TYR A 219 -8.77 0.44 16.68
N LEU A 220 -9.29 -0.39 15.76
CA LEU A 220 -9.73 0.06 14.44
C LEU A 220 -10.87 1.09 14.52
N ILE A 221 -11.83 0.90 15.41
CA ILE A 221 -12.92 1.86 15.64
C ILE A 221 -12.37 3.19 16.15
N ALA A 222 -11.42 3.16 17.08
CA ALA A 222 -10.78 4.37 17.60
C ALA A 222 -10.02 5.14 16.51
N HIS A 223 -9.60 4.47 15.43
CA HIS A 223 -8.92 5.05 14.28
C HIS A 223 -9.86 5.27 13.07
N GLY A 224 -11.17 5.33 13.29
CA GLY A 224 -12.14 5.81 12.29
C GLY A 224 -12.81 4.73 11.44
N VAL A 225 -12.50 3.45 11.65
CA VAL A 225 -13.23 2.37 10.94
C VAL A 225 -14.62 2.18 11.54
N ALA A 226 -15.66 2.19 10.69
CA ALA A 226 -17.03 2.02 11.12
C ALA A 226 -17.28 0.65 11.77
N THR A 227 -18.01 0.63 12.89
CA THR A 227 -18.24 -0.56 13.73
C THR A 227 -18.92 -1.69 12.98
N ASP A 228 -19.88 -1.40 12.10
CA ASP A 228 -20.66 -2.33 11.31
C ASP A 228 -19.85 -2.98 10.16
N ARG A 229 -18.63 -2.52 9.92
CA ARG A 229 -17.67 -3.15 9.01
C ARG A 229 -16.82 -4.24 9.67
N LEU A 230 -16.90 -4.42 10.99
CA LEU A 230 -15.97 -5.22 11.78
C LEU A 230 -16.74 -6.29 12.60
N THR A 231 -16.31 -7.55 12.49
CA THR A 231 -16.87 -8.68 13.24
C THR A 231 -15.75 -9.40 14.00
N PRO A 232 -15.61 -9.25 15.32
CA PRO A 232 -14.60 -9.96 16.10
C PRO A 232 -15.00 -11.40 16.39
N ILE A 233 -14.13 -12.39 16.14
CA ILE A 233 -14.35 -13.80 16.47
C ILE A 233 -13.09 -14.43 17.08
N GLY A 234 -13.23 -15.10 18.20
CA GLY A 234 -12.19 -15.91 18.82
C GLY A 234 -12.39 -17.39 18.48
N TYR A 235 -11.41 -17.99 17.83
CA TYR A 235 -11.45 -19.41 17.47
C TYR A 235 -10.67 -20.31 18.43
N GLY A 236 -9.99 -19.76 19.44
CA GLY A 236 -9.11 -20.56 20.29
C GLY A 236 -8.11 -21.35 19.44
N GLU A 237 -8.02 -22.64 19.68
CA GLU A 237 -7.17 -23.58 18.96
C GLU A 237 -7.87 -24.34 17.84
N THR A 238 -9.17 -24.13 17.64
CA THR A 238 -10.03 -24.92 16.74
C THR A 238 -9.68 -24.78 15.26
N ARG A 239 -8.94 -23.74 14.90
CA ARG A 239 -8.47 -23.48 13.53
C ARG A 239 -6.94 -23.36 13.46
N PRO A 240 -6.20 -24.49 13.39
CA PRO A 240 -4.76 -24.49 13.25
C PRO A 240 -4.33 -23.77 11.97
N LYS A 241 -3.14 -23.16 11.98
CA LYS A 241 -2.55 -22.50 10.82
C LYS A 241 -2.25 -23.50 9.71
N VAL A 242 -2.63 -23.17 8.49
CA VAL A 242 -2.22 -23.85 7.27
C VAL A 242 -1.03 -23.08 6.68
N ILE A 243 0.04 -23.80 6.35
CA ILE A 243 1.28 -23.22 5.84
C ILE A 243 1.14 -22.85 4.37
N ARG A 244 1.54 -21.64 4.03
CA ARG A 244 1.59 -21.11 2.67
C ARG A 244 3.04 -20.86 2.23
N LYS A 245 3.26 -20.60 0.94
CA LYS A 245 4.56 -20.44 0.30
C LYS A 245 5.55 -19.58 1.11
N ARG A 246 5.16 -18.36 1.50
CA ARG A 246 6.01 -17.44 2.28
C ARG A 246 6.56 -18.03 3.58
N LEU A 247 5.78 -18.89 4.26
CA LEU A 247 6.21 -19.53 5.49
C LEU A 247 7.19 -20.69 5.24
N THR A 248 7.11 -21.38 4.10
CA THR A 248 8.08 -22.43 3.76
C THR A 248 9.46 -21.86 3.45
N GLU A 249 9.52 -20.66 2.88
CA GLU A 249 10.79 -19.95 2.64
C GLU A 249 11.45 -19.54 3.96
N ARG A 250 10.64 -19.10 4.94
CA ARG A 250 11.13 -18.68 6.26
C ARG A 250 11.46 -19.87 7.20
N TYR A 251 10.71 -20.96 7.09
CA TYR A 251 10.82 -22.14 7.94
C TYR A 251 10.97 -23.40 7.07
N PRO A 252 12.19 -23.77 6.64
CA PRO A 252 12.43 -24.87 5.68
C PRO A 252 11.97 -26.26 6.14
N PHE A 253 11.67 -26.45 7.43
CA PHE A 253 11.14 -27.70 7.96
C PHE A 253 9.63 -27.88 7.77
N LEU A 254 8.93 -26.83 7.34
CA LEU A 254 7.51 -26.84 7.01
C LEU A 254 7.30 -26.93 5.50
N HIS A 255 6.24 -27.63 5.09
CA HIS A 255 5.87 -27.77 3.69
C HIS A 255 4.55 -27.03 3.43
N GLU A 256 4.35 -26.63 2.19
CA GLU A 256 3.11 -25.96 1.79
C GLU A 256 1.91 -26.91 2.01
N ASN A 257 0.84 -26.36 2.58
CA ASN A 257 -0.37 -27.05 3.02
C ASN A 257 -0.24 -27.91 4.30
N ASP A 258 0.90 -27.92 4.98
CA ASP A 258 0.98 -28.48 6.33
C ASP A 258 -0.04 -27.74 7.23
N THR A 259 -0.77 -28.51 8.04
CA THR A 259 -1.70 -27.98 9.02
C THR A 259 -1.13 -28.18 10.41
N LEU A 260 -0.89 -27.08 11.15
CA LEU A 260 -0.22 -27.09 12.45
C LEU A 260 -1.14 -27.56 13.58
N THR A 261 -1.68 -28.77 13.44
CA THR A 261 -2.45 -29.44 14.49
C THR A 261 -1.57 -29.87 15.67
N GLU A 262 -2.16 -30.09 16.85
CA GLU A 262 -1.45 -30.66 18.00
C GLU A 262 -0.70 -31.94 17.63
N ALA A 263 -1.36 -32.87 16.90
CA ALA A 263 -0.76 -34.13 16.48
C ALA A 263 0.43 -33.98 15.51
N PHE A 264 0.42 -32.94 14.68
CA PHE A 264 1.53 -32.56 13.81
C PHE A 264 2.69 -32.00 14.64
N ILE A 265 2.41 -31.02 15.50
CA ILE A 265 3.40 -30.30 16.29
C ILE A 265 4.15 -31.23 17.23
N LYS A 266 3.46 -32.14 17.92
CA LYS A 266 4.09 -33.09 18.88
C LYS A 266 5.10 -34.07 18.25
N LYS A 267 5.15 -34.19 16.93
CA LYS A 267 6.14 -35.02 16.23
C LYS A 267 7.46 -34.30 15.94
N LEU A 268 7.48 -32.98 16.11
CA LEU A 268 8.63 -32.11 15.81
C LEU A 268 9.57 -32.02 17.04
N PRO A 269 10.84 -31.66 16.84
CA PRO A 269 11.74 -31.25 17.93
C PRO A 269 11.15 -30.06 18.72
N GLU A 270 11.48 -29.93 20.00
CA GLU A 270 10.92 -28.96 20.92
C GLU A 270 11.02 -27.50 20.40
N GLU A 271 12.17 -27.13 19.83
CA GLU A 271 12.40 -25.83 19.22
C GLU A 271 11.42 -25.54 18.06
N GLN A 272 11.20 -26.52 17.19
CA GLN A 272 10.25 -26.41 16.07
C GLN A 272 8.79 -26.41 16.54
N GLN A 273 8.48 -27.11 17.66
CA GLN A 273 7.15 -27.05 18.27
C GLN A 273 6.83 -25.64 18.71
N GLU A 274 7.76 -24.91 19.35
CA GLU A 274 7.51 -23.54 19.79
C GLU A 274 7.30 -22.57 18.61
N ILE A 275 8.01 -22.75 17.51
CA ILE A 275 7.78 -22.00 16.27
C ILE A 275 6.35 -22.24 15.77
N CYS A 276 5.91 -23.49 15.68
CA CYS A 276 4.56 -23.83 15.24
C CYS A 276 3.47 -23.29 16.18
N ASN A 277 3.71 -23.35 17.49
CA ASN A 277 2.82 -22.77 18.48
C ASN A 277 2.75 -21.23 18.33
N ALA A 278 3.86 -20.56 18.08
CA ALA A 278 3.90 -19.15 17.80
C ALA A 278 3.11 -18.79 16.53
N LEU A 279 3.20 -19.58 15.48
CA LEU A 279 2.41 -19.41 14.25
C LEU A 279 0.90 -19.64 14.47
N ASN A 280 0.52 -20.51 15.40
CA ASN A 280 -0.87 -20.71 15.79
C ASN A 280 -1.42 -19.54 16.61
N ARG A 281 -0.62 -18.89 17.45
CA ARG A 281 -1.00 -17.66 18.19
C ARG A 281 -0.99 -16.46 17.26
N ARG A 282 -2.04 -16.25 16.53
CA ARG A 282 -2.12 -15.25 15.47
C ARG A 282 -3.45 -14.50 15.45
N THR A 283 -3.43 -13.37 14.78
CA THR A 283 -4.63 -12.62 14.38
C THR A 283 -4.71 -12.62 12.85
N GLU A 284 -5.89 -12.91 12.32
CA GLU A 284 -6.17 -12.91 10.89
C GLU A 284 -7.42 -12.05 10.62
N PHE A 285 -7.55 -11.52 9.40
CA PHE A 285 -8.83 -11.01 8.91
C PHE A 285 -9.29 -11.79 7.69
N ARG A 286 -10.60 -11.81 7.48
CA ARG A 286 -11.23 -12.38 6.31
C ARG A 286 -12.33 -11.44 5.82
N VAL A 287 -12.38 -11.22 4.50
CA VAL A 287 -13.44 -10.41 3.90
C VAL A 287 -14.77 -11.18 3.96
N LEU A 288 -15.79 -10.55 4.51
CA LEU A 288 -17.15 -11.10 4.59
C LEU A 288 -18.03 -10.58 3.45
N ARG A 289 -17.87 -9.30 3.09
CA ARG A 289 -18.70 -8.63 2.09
C ARG A 289 -17.87 -7.58 1.37
N THR A 290 -18.10 -7.42 0.07
CA THR A 290 -17.41 -6.43 -0.80
C THR A 290 -18.35 -5.35 -1.36
N THR A 291 -19.56 -5.25 -0.82
CA THR A 291 -20.63 -4.35 -1.30
C THR A 291 -21.17 -3.45 -0.21
N TYR A 292 -20.43 -3.27 0.88
CA TYR A 292 -20.82 -2.37 1.97
C TYR A 292 -20.99 -0.94 1.44
N GLY A 293 -22.06 -0.27 1.84
CA GLY A 293 -22.37 1.11 1.44
C GLY A 293 -22.77 1.32 -0.04
N LEU A 294 -22.69 0.28 -0.90
CA LEU A 294 -23.05 0.44 -2.32
C LEU A 294 -24.55 0.43 -2.59
N PHE A 295 -25.33 -0.22 -1.71
CA PHE A 295 -26.76 -0.42 -1.86
C PHE A 295 -27.56 0.05 -0.64
N ASP A 296 -26.94 0.75 0.28
CA ASP A 296 -27.61 1.34 1.43
C ASP A 296 -28.40 2.55 0.93
N ILE A 297 -29.70 2.35 0.69
CA ILE A 297 -30.64 3.43 0.45
C ILE A 297 -30.68 4.23 1.77
N PRO A 298 -30.46 5.59 1.75
CA PRO A 298 -30.63 6.38 2.95
C PRO A 298 -32.02 6.09 3.55
N ASP A 299 -32.07 5.69 4.81
CA ASP A 299 -33.35 5.48 5.50
C ASP A 299 -34.26 6.69 5.25
N THR A 300 -35.36 6.45 4.55
CA THR A 300 -36.42 7.45 4.43
C THR A 300 -36.81 7.82 5.87
N PRO A 301 -36.81 9.09 6.27
CA PRO A 301 -37.16 9.45 7.64
C PRO A 301 -38.52 8.86 7.95
N LYS A 302 -38.59 7.96 8.95
CA LYS A 302 -39.83 7.44 9.44
C LYS A 302 -40.68 8.61 9.90
N ASN A 303 -41.67 9.00 9.10
CA ASN A 303 -42.69 9.94 9.52
C ASN A 303 -43.38 9.33 10.73
N ASN A 304 -43.05 9.80 11.90
CA ASN A 304 -43.82 9.61 13.12
C ASN A 304 -45.16 10.37 12.94
N THR A 305 -46.10 9.76 12.27
CA THR A 305 -47.49 10.16 12.35
C THR A 305 -48.05 9.48 13.59
N GLU A 306 -47.83 10.05 14.75
CA GLU A 306 -48.65 9.79 15.92
C GLU A 306 -50.07 10.22 15.58
N ALA A 307 -50.93 9.27 15.29
CA ALA A 307 -52.38 9.45 15.26
C ALA A 307 -52.84 9.82 16.68
N LYS A 308 -53.13 11.11 16.88
CA LYS A 308 -53.91 11.54 18.02
C LYS A 308 -55.32 10.99 17.81
N GLU A 309 -55.71 9.94 18.52
CA GLU A 309 -57.11 9.61 18.78
C GLU A 309 -57.77 10.79 19.49
N GLN A 310 -58.61 11.50 18.78
CA GLN A 310 -59.54 12.44 19.40
C GLN A 310 -60.74 11.67 19.88
N ASP A 311 -60.83 11.59 21.19
CA ASP A 311 -62.01 11.18 21.95
C ASP A 311 -63.15 12.22 21.65
N SER A 312 -64.17 11.75 20.90
CA SER A 312 -65.39 12.52 20.71
C SER A 312 -66.51 11.95 21.59
N ALA A 313 -66.62 12.49 22.78
CA ALA A 313 -67.77 12.29 23.63
C ALA A 313 -69.03 12.86 22.95
N THR A 314 -70.02 12.07 22.80
CA THR A 314 -71.39 12.43 22.39
C THR A 314 -72.19 12.89 23.62
N PRO A 315 -72.89 14.03 23.63
CA PRO A 315 -73.96 14.28 24.55
C PRO A 315 -75.31 13.79 23.99
N GLN A 316 -76.04 13.11 24.84
CA GLN A 316 -77.46 12.81 24.65
C GLN A 316 -78.27 14.11 24.80
N GLU A 317 -79.17 14.40 23.90
CA GLU A 317 -80.63 14.56 24.02
C GLU A 317 -81.22 14.59 22.62
#